data_437fef45031e840f40280d65d41b9fae
#
_entry.id   437fef45031e840f40280d65d41b9fae
#
_cell.length_a   1.000
_cell.length_b   1.000
_cell.length_c   1.000
_cell.angle_alpha   90.00
_cell.angle_beta   90.00
_cell.angle_gamma   90.00
#
_symmetry.space_group_name_H-M   'P 1'
#
loop_
_entity.id
_entity.type
_entity.pdbx_description
1 polymer ?
#
loop_
_entity_poly.entity_id
_entity_poly.type
_entity_poly.pdbx_seq_one_letter_code
_entity_poly.pdbx_strand_id
1 'polypeptide(L)'
;VYGLVIVMMAGFCLWLLKIDFTPVRMQVTDNTVAITSGYSNISFDRDEIEDMQLLDALPADNFYKVNGSADSKQYMGKFKGKETGKCQMYVTLDVTPILEIKTPEYTIFINSRESGMAESWYQELKQ
;
A
#
# COMPACT_ATOMS: atom_id res chain seq x y z
N VAL A 1 23.31 -11.56 -33.05
CA VAL A 1 23.80 -10.42 -32.27
C VAL A 1 22.73 -9.34 -32.16
N TYR A 2 22.11 -8.96 -33.26
CA TYR A 2 21.05 -7.94 -33.25
C TYR A 2 19.79 -8.41 -32.52
N GLY A 3 19.42 -9.68 -32.65
CA GLY A 3 18.27 -10.24 -31.97
C GLY A 3 18.41 -10.19 -30.43
N LEU A 4 19.62 -10.42 -29.95
CA LEU A 4 19.89 -10.37 -28.50
C LEU A 4 19.73 -8.94 -27.95
N VAL A 5 20.25 -7.95 -28.69
CA VAL A 5 20.13 -6.53 -28.29
C VAL A 5 18.67 -6.10 -28.25
N ILE A 6 17.87 -6.50 -29.25
CA ILE A 6 16.43 -6.16 -29.29
C ILE A 6 15.68 -6.77 -28.08
N VAL A 7 15.98 -8.03 -27.75
CA VAL A 7 15.35 -8.70 -26.61
C VAL A 7 15.73 -8.00 -25.30
N MET A 8 16.98 -7.60 -25.13
CA MET A 8 17.43 -6.88 -23.95
C MET A 8 16.76 -5.52 -23.83
N MET A 9 16.61 -4.78 -24.93
CA MET A 9 15.93 -3.48 -24.92
C MET A 9 14.45 -3.62 -24.60
N ALA A 10 13.78 -4.63 -25.16
CA ALA A 10 12.38 -4.89 -24.84
C ALA A 10 12.19 -5.25 -23.37
N GLY A 11 13.06 -6.07 -22.82
CA GLY A 11 13.04 -6.41 -21.40
C GLY A 11 13.27 -5.20 -20.50
N PHE A 12 14.19 -4.32 -20.88
CA PHE A 12 14.47 -3.10 -20.16
C PHE A 12 13.28 -2.14 -20.17
N CYS A 13 12.63 -1.98 -21.33
CA CYS A 13 11.43 -1.14 -21.45
C CYS A 13 10.28 -1.69 -20.58
N LEU A 14 10.07 -3.00 -20.58
CA LEU A 14 9.07 -3.64 -19.73
C LEU A 14 9.38 -3.43 -18.25
N TRP A 15 10.66 -3.49 -17.89
CA TRP A 15 11.10 -3.25 -16.52
C TRP A 15 10.83 -1.78 -16.11
N LEU A 16 11.12 -0.82 -16.98
CA LEU A 16 10.83 0.60 -16.73
C LEU A 16 9.32 0.85 -16.58
N LEU A 17 8.49 0.21 -17.40
CA LEU A 17 7.04 0.31 -17.27
C LEU A 17 6.56 -0.23 -15.93
N LYS A 18 7.15 -1.30 -15.42
CA LYS A 18 6.84 -1.82 -14.11
C LYS A 18 7.21 -0.84 -13.00
N ILE A 19 8.28 -0.07 -13.17
CA ILE A 19 8.67 0.95 -12.19
C ILE A 19 7.65 2.09 -12.18
N ASP A 20 7.21 2.54 -13.36
CA ASP A 20 6.21 3.62 -13.46
C ASP A 20 4.88 3.23 -12.82
N PHE A 21 4.56 1.95 -12.81
CA PHE A 21 3.37 1.40 -12.15
C PHE A 21 3.73 0.65 -10.88
N THR A 22 4.74 1.14 -10.15
CA THR A 22 5.22 0.46 -8.96
C THR A 22 4.08 0.20 -7.98
N PRO A 23 3.73 -1.05 -7.75
CA PRO A 23 2.68 -1.37 -6.78
C PRO A 23 3.15 -1.05 -5.37
N VAL A 24 2.20 -0.87 -4.49
CA VAL A 24 2.49 -0.80 -3.07
C VAL A 24 3.08 -2.13 -2.64
N ARG A 25 4.18 -2.08 -1.92
CA ARG A 25 4.88 -3.27 -1.42
C ARG A 25 4.97 -3.24 0.09
N MET A 26 4.84 -4.41 0.68
CA MET A 26 5.03 -4.59 2.10
C MET A 26 6.10 -5.65 2.33
N GLN A 27 7.11 -5.30 3.13
CA GLN A 27 8.13 -6.25 3.55
C GLN A 27 8.06 -6.42 5.06
N VAL A 28 7.97 -7.67 5.50
CA VAL A 28 7.96 -8.01 6.91
C VAL A 28 9.28 -8.71 7.22
N THR A 29 10.10 -8.07 8.04
CA THR A 29 11.28 -8.69 8.63
C THR A 29 10.97 -8.94 10.09
N ASP A 30 11.82 -9.65 10.83
CA ASP A 30 11.52 -10.19 12.16
C ASP A 30 10.54 -9.37 13.01
N ASN A 31 10.80 -8.08 13.22
CA ASN A 31 9.96 -7.21 14.04
C ASN A 31 9.53 -5.93 13.31
N THR A 32 9.93 -5.75 12.05
CA THR A 32 9.69 -4.50 11.34
C THR A 32 8.83 -4.75 10.11
N VAL A 33 7.84 -3.88 9.92
CA VAL A 33 7.01 -3.85 8.71
C VAL A 33 7.35 -2.59 7.94
N ALA A 34 7.74 -2.74 6.68
CA ALA A 34 8.06 -1.63 5.79
C ALA A 34 7.06 -1.61 4.63
N ILE A 35 6.42 -0.48 4.41
CA ILE A 35 5.50 -0.27 3.30
C ILE A 35 6.12 0.77 2.37
N THR A 36 6.30 0.40 1.11
CA THR A 36 6.91 1.27 0.11
C THR A 36 5.96 1.49 -1.06
N SER A 37 5.94 2.72 -1.55
CA SER A 37 5.21 3.09 -2.75
C SER A 37 6.01 4.16 -3.48
N GLY A 38 5.56 4.56 -4.67
CA GLY A 38 6.19 5.65 -5.40
C GLY A 38 6.02 7.01 -4.74
N TYR A 39 5.11 7.15 -3.78
CA TYR A 39 4.76 8.43 -3.15
C TYR A 39 5.26 8.54 -1.71
N SER A 40 5.26 7.46 -0.97
CA SER A 40 5.55 7.52 0.46
C SER A 40 6.05 6.17 0.93
N ASN A 41 7.01 6.20 1.85
CA ASN A 41 7.54 5.00 2.48
C ASN A 41 7.39 5.16 3.99
N ILE A 42 6.88 4.12 4.64
CA ILE A 42 6.78 4.09 6.09
C ILE A 42 7.33 2.77 6.62
N SER A 43 7.74 2.79 7.88
CA SER A 43 8.08 1.58 8.58
C SER A 43 7.63 1.70 10.03
N PHE A 44 7.29 0.57 10.63
CA PHE A 44 6.88 0.52 12.03
C PHE A 44 7.18 -0.87 12.58
N ASP A 45 7.25 -0.96 13.90
CA ASP A 45 7.48 -2.23 14.55
C ASP A 45 6.20 -3.06 14.54
N ARG A 46 6.35 -4.35 14.33
CA ARG A 46 5.24 -5.28 14.32
C ARG A 46 4.48 -5.26 15.65
N ASP A 47 5.19 -5.02 16.76
CA ASP A 47 4.60 -4.93 18.08
C ASP A 47 3.71 -3.69 18.26
N GLU A 48 3.81 -2.70 17.38
CA GLU A 48 2.97 -1.50 17.41
C GLU A 48 1.58 -1.75 16.83
N ILE A 49 1.34 -2.88 16.19
CA ILE A 49 0.04 -3.20 15.61
C ILE A 49 -0.94 -3.50 16.75
N GLU A 50 -1.94 -2.64 16.91
CA GLU A 50 -2.99 -2.82 17.91
C GLU A 50 -4.13 -3.67 17.41
N ASP A 51 -4.47 -3.52 16.12
CA ASP A 51 -5.57 -4.25 15.51
C ASP A 51 -5.39 -4.27 14.00
N MET A 52 -5.96 -5.30 13.36
CA MET A 52 -5.98 -5.45 11.91
C MET A 52 -7.29 -6.05 11.46
N GLN A 53 -7.79 -5.62 10.31
CA GLN A 53 -8.94 -6.26 9.70
C GLN A 53 -8.94 -6.05 8.18
N LEU A 54 -9.64 -6.93 7.48
CA LEU A 54 -9.88 -6.80 6.05
C LEU A 54 -11.23 -6.16 5.83
N LEU A 55 -11.27 -5.09 5.04
CA LEU A 55 -12.48 -4.30 4.78
C LEU A 55 -12.91 -4.45 3.33
N ASP A 56 -14.21 -4.40 3.10
CA ASP A 56 -14.76 -4.39 1.74
C ASP A 56 -14.77 -2.99 1.13
N ALA A 57 -14.62 -1.96 1.95
CA ALA A 57 -14.57 -0.57 1.52
C ALA A 57 -13.91 0.28 2.60
N LEU A 58 -13.48 1.49 2.24
CA LEU A 58 -12.99 2.45 3.23
C LEU A 58 -14.13 2.81 4.20
N PRO A 59 -13.83 3.04 5.49
CA PRO A 59 -14.84 3.47 6.44
C PRO A 59 -15.53 4.75 6.01
N ALA A 60 -16.79 4.90 6.39
CA ALA A 60 -17.56 6.13 6.15
C ALA A 60 -17.06 7.23 7.11
N ASP A 61 -15.99 7.90 6.72
CA ASP A 61 -15.40 9.00 7.46
C ASP A 61 -15.05 10.12 6.48
N ASN A 62 -14.92 11.33 6.99
CA ASN A 62 -14.51 12.47 6.17
C ASN A 62 -12.99 12.54 6.15
N PHE A 63 -12.39 11.85 5.18
CA PHE A 63 -10.95 11.88 5.00
C PHE A 63 -10.55 13.07 4.14
N TYR A 64 -9.46 13.72 4.52
CA TYR A 64 -8.86 14.76 3.70
C TYR A 64 -7.35 14.55 3.60
N LYS A 65 -6.80 15.01 2.48
CA LYS A 65 -5.39 14.86 2.18
C LYS A 65 -4.57 15.86 3.00
N VAL A 66 -3.56 15.35 3.70
CA VAL A 66 -2.58 16.18 4.39
C VAL A 66 -1.33 16.33 3.51
N ASN A 67 -0.81 15.22 2.99
CA ASN A 67 0.33 15.21 2.09
C ASN A 67 0.30 13.92 1.28
N GLY A 68 0.24 14.05 -0.04
CA GLY A 68 0.17 12.89 -0.92
C GLY A 68 -0.67 13.16 -2.14
N SER A 69 -1.29 12.13 -2.67
CA SER A 69 -2.11 12.20 -3.87
C SER A 69 -3.49 11.60 -3.61
N ALA A 70 -4.52 12.28 -4.08
CA ALA A 70 -5.90 11.80 -4.02
C ALA A 70 -6.59 12.13 -5.34
N ASP A 71 -7.05 11.09 -6.03
CA ASP A 71 -7.82 11.26 -7.27
C ASP A 71 -8.98 10.27 -7.29
N SER A 72 -9.65 10.13 -8.44
CA SER A 72 -10.80 9.23 -8.56
C SER A 72 -10.41 7.74 -8.56
N LYS A 73 -9.11 7.43 -8.61
CA LYS A 73 -8.61 6.06 -8.71
C LYS A 73 -7.88 5.59 -7.48
N GLN A 74 -7.18 6.49 -6.78
CA GLN A 74 -6.33 6.08 -5.67
C GLN A 74 -6.14 7.19 -4.63
N TYR A 75 -5.88 6.76 -3.41
CA TYR A 75 -5.44 7.63 -2.32
C TYR A 75 -4.08 7.14 -1.86
N MET A 76 -3.07 8.01 -1.94
CA MET A 76 -1.69 7.68 -1.58
C MET A 76 -1.10 8.78 -0.70
N GLY A 77 -0.54 8.39 0.45
CA GLY A 77 0.17 9.28 1.35
C GLY A 77 -0.53 9.52 2.67
N LYS A 78 -0.34 10.71 3.23
CA LYS A 78 -0.88 11.09 4.54
C LYS A 78 -2.26 11.70 4.41
N PHE A 79 -3.20 11.15 5.16
CA PHE A 79 -4.57 11.63 5.23
C PHE A 79 -4.97 11.80 6.68
N LYS A 80 -6.07 12.47 6.91
CA LYS A 80 -6.66 12.59 8.23
C LYS A 80 -8.17 12.42 8.13
N GLY A 81 -8.71 11.57 8.96
CA GLY A 81 -10.15 11.37 9.06
C GLY A 81 -10.70 12.12 10.26
N LYS A 82 -11.95 12.55 10.19
CA LYS A 82 -12.60 13.26 11.28
C LYS A 82 -12.67 12.40 12.55
N GLU A 83 -12.99 11.13 12.40
CA GLU A 83 -13.08 10.19 13.51
C GLU A 83 -11.85 9.29 13.61
N THR A 84 -11.32 8.86 12.48
CA THR A 84 -10.19 7.96 12.41
C THR A 84 -8.88 8.62 12.85
N GLY A 85 -8.74 9.94 12.62
CA GLY A 85 -7.52 10.66 12.91
C GLY A 85 -6.48 10.49 11.84
N LYS A 86 -5.21 10.48 12.22
CA LYS A 86 -4.09 10.36 11.28
C LYS A 86 -4.11 9.02 10.56
N CYS A 87 -3.96 9.05 9.24
CA CYS A 87 -3.97 7.86 8.40
C CYS A 87 -2.82 7.88 7.41
N GLN A 88 -2.33 6.69 7.08
CA GLN A 88 -1.47 6.48 5.92
C GLN A 88 -2.28 5.65 4.93
N MET A 89 -2.46 6.15 3.72
CA MET A 89 -3.26 5.46 2.71
C MET A 89 -2.41 5.01 1.54
N TYR A 90 -2.60 3.77 1.15
CA TYR A 90 -2.01 3.14 -0.02
C TYR A 90 -3.12 2.34 -0.69
N VAL A 91 -4.16 3.05 -1.16
CA VAL A 91 -5.42 2.43 -1.57
C VAL A 91 -5.74 2.73 -3.02
N THR A 92 -6.01 1.67 -3.78
CA THR A 92 -6.65 1.76 -5.08
C THR A 92 -8.15 1.57 -4.86
N LEU A 93 -8.96 2.56 -5.27
CA LEU A 93 -10.36 2.67 -4.82
C LEU A 93 -11.28 1.55 -5.29
N ASP A 94 -11.02 0.96 -6.45
CA ASP A 94 -11.89 -0.09 -7.01
C ASP A 94 -11.46 -1.51 -6.65
N VAL A 95 -10.54 -1.65 -5.70
CA VAL A 95 -9.95 -2.94 -5.35
C VAL A 95 -10.29 -3.31 -3.92
N THR A 96 -10.74 -4.55 -3.72
CA THR A 96 -11.03 -5.09 -2.39
C THR A 96 -10.32 -6.44 -2.23
N PRO A 97 -10.07 -6.88 -1.00
CA PRO A 97 -10.28 -6.18 0.26
C PRO A 97 -9.20 -5.13 0.54
N ILE A 98 -9.49 -4.25 1.49
CA ILE A 98 -8.55 -3.26 2.00
C ILE A 98 -8.08 -3.72 3.38
N LEU A 99 -6.78 -3.78 3.59
CA LEU A 99 -6.22 -4.14 4.89
C LEU A 99 -6.13 -2.88 5.74
N GLU A 100 -6.78 -2.89 6.90
CA GLU A 100 -6.68 -1.83 7.90
C GLU A 100 -5.74 -2.29 9.02
N ILE A 101 -4.72 -1.49 9.30
CA ILE A 101 -3.76 -1.75 10.38
C ILE A 101 -3.79 -0.56 11.32
N LYS A 102 -4.10 -0.80 12.59
CA LYS A 102 -4.13 0.26 13.60
C LYS A 102 -2.86 0.24 14.44
N THR A 103 -2.19 1.38 14.51
CA THR A 103 -1.02 1.61 15.35
C THR A 103 -1.28 2.81 16.26
N PRO A 104 -0.47 3.03 17.32
CA PRO A 104 -0.65 4.18 18.20
C PRO A 104 -0.57 5.54 17.50
N GLU A 105 0.24 5.64 16.45
CA GLU A 105 0.45 6.92 15.76
C GLU A 105 -0.56 7.19 14.65
N TYR A 106 -0.97 6.13 13.93
CA TYR A 106 -1.85 6.29 12.77
C TYR A 106 -2.51 4.97 12.39
N THR A 107 -3.54 5.07 11.56
CA THR A 107 -4.18 3.92 10.93
C THR A 107 -3.68 3.80 9.50
N ILE A 108 -3.36 2.60 9.06
CA ILE A 108 -2.90 2.33 7.70
C ILE A 108 -4.00 1.63 6.93
N PHE A 109 -4.32 2.15 5.74
CA PHE A 109 -5.21 1.48 4.79
C PHE A 109 -4.39 1.11 3.57
N ILE A 110 -4.31 -0.16 3.23
CA ILE A 110 -3.48 -0.66 2.15
C ILE A 110 -4.19 -1.75 1.38
N ASN A 111 -4.08 -1.70 0.06
CA ASN A 111 -4.50 -2.80 -0.79
C ASN A 111 -3.56 -2.95 -1.97
N SER A 112 -3.81 -3.94 -2.82
CA SER A 112 -3.02 -4.19 -4.01
C SER A 112 -3.94 -4.63 -5.14
N ARG A 113 -3.59 -4.25 -6.36
CA ARG A 113 -4.28 -4.75 -7.56
C ARG A 113 -4.01 -6.24 -7.81
N GLU A 114 -2.98 -6.78 -7.21
CA GLU A 114 -2.70 -8.21 -7.30
C GLU A 114 -3.71 -8.99 -6.46
N SER A 115 -4.39 -9.93 -7.08
CA SER A 115 -5.40 -10.75 -6.42
C SER A 115 -4.79 -11.54 -5.26
N GLY A 116 -5.43 -11.45 -4.10
CA GLY A 116 -5.00 -12.18 -2.91
C GLY A 116 -3.85 -11.56 -2.14
N MET A 117 -3.31 -10.42 -2.60
CA MET A 117 -2.16 -9.81 -1.93
C MET A 117 -2.52 -9.23 -0.56
N ALA A 118 -3.64 -8.54 -0.45
CA ALA A 118 -4.06 -7.97 0.84
C ALA A 118 -4.32 -9.07 1.88
N GLU A 119 -4.96 -10.16 1.48
CA GLU A 119 -5.19 -11.31 2.34
C GLU A 119 -3.85 -11.95 2.76
N SER A 120 -2.90 -12.03 1.83
CA SER A 120 -1.57 -12.57 2.11
C SER A 120 -0.84 -11.72 3.15
N TRP A 121 -0.87 -10.41 3.02
CA TRP A 121 -0.29 -9.49 4.01
C TRP A 121 -0.94 -9.66 5.37
N TYR A 122 -2.27 -9.76 5.39
CA TYR A 122 -3.01 -9.96 6.64
C TYR A 122 -2.56 -11.22 7.36
N GLN A 123 -2.44 -12.33 6.63
CA GLN A 123 -2.01 -13.60 7.21
C GLN A 123 -0.56 -13.55 7.68
N GLU A 124 0.31 -12.90 6.93
CA GLU A 124 1.71 -12.75 7.31
C GLU A 124 1.88 -11.95 8.60
N LEU A 125 1.15 -10.85 8.73
CA LEU A 125 1.21 -10.01 9.93
C LEU A 125 0.54 -10.63 11.15
N LYS A 126 -0.41 -11.51 10.93
CA LYS A 126 -1.16 -12.17 11.99
C LYS A 126 -0.36 -13.25 12.70
N GLN A 127 0.64 -13.80 12.05
CA GLN A 127 1.47 -14.89 12.60
C GLN A 127 2.38 -14.44 13.74
#